data_38471292251a6b7bd7ede4fe4ecc36b0
#
_entry.id   38471292251a6b7bd7ede4fe4ecc36b0
#
_cell.length_a   1.000
_cell.length_b   1.000
_cell.length_c   1.000
_cell.angle_alpha   90.00
_cell.angle_beta   90.00
_cell.angle_gamma   90.00
#
_symmetry.space_group_name_H-M   'P 1'
#
loop_
_entity.id
_entity.type
_entity.pdbx_description
1 polymer ?
#
loop_
_entity_poly.entity_id
_entity_poly.type
_entity_poly.pdbx_seq_one_letter_code
_entity_poly.pdbx_strand_id
1 'polypeptide(L)'
;ENSSEMAGRLSGIKLTSVSLTYRRDDVDKSVNVVLGYTNQTVSYELIGTVGYIKISAFYKNTLNQLEKAVDQLKKEGAKSLVFDVRSTYDGTIEYTCRVIDYLVPTATDGNKALATLVDKNGNNVKTYSSDAKDITMPMAVLINSDTAGYGELFACDLKDFGKAFLIGEKTAGRADVQETFELSDGGAVVLTTSKMLPYISESFDGKGLTPDTEIILADSLRENLSTLEKERDTQLQAAISMLAGNSSEG
;
A
#
# COMPACT_ATOMS: atom_id res chain seq x y z
N GLU A 1 7.05 1.21 -31.63
CA GLU A 1 6.02 1.88 -30.81
C GLU A 1 6.63 2.26 -29.46
N ASN A 2 6.37 3.46 -28.98
CA ASN A 2 6.82 3.89 -27.66
C ASN A 2 5.87 3.39 -26.57
N SER A 3 6.30 3.46 -25.31
CA SER A 3 5.53 2.97 -24.15
C SER A 3 4.18 3.69 -23.98
N SER A 4 4.08 4.95 -24.42
CA SER A 4 2.85 5.76 -24.32
C SER A 4 1.78 5.28 -25.35
N GLU A 5 2.20 4.94 -26.56
CA GLU A 5 1.31 4.36 -27.57
C GLU A 5 0.80 2.98 -27.16
N MET A 6 1.67 2.15 -26.58
CA MET A 6 1.28 0.85 -26.01
C MET A 6 0.26 1.02 -24.88
N ALA A 7 0.50 1.95 -23.96
CA ALA A 7 -0.44 2.23 -22.87
C ALA A 7 -1.81 2.69 -23.41
N GLY A 8 -1.83 3.54 -24.43
CA GLY A 8 -3.06 3.99 -25.08
C GLY A 8 -3.86 2.84 -25.73
N ARG A 9 -3.18 1.86 -26.34
CA ARG A 9 -3.84 0.67 -26.95
C ARG A 9 -4.33 -0.32 -25.91
N LEU A 10 -3.70 -0.37 -24.73
CA LEU A 10 -4.11 -1.21 -23.61
C LEU A 10 -5.24 -0.57 -22.78
N SER A 11 -5.51 0.74 -22.98
CA SER A 11 -6.66 1.42 -22.38
C SER A 11 -7.83 1.37 -23.36
N GLY A 12 -8.82 0.54 -23.09
CA GLY A 12 -9.95 0.32 -23.97
C GLY A 12 -11.25 -0.04 -23.24
N ILE A 13 -12.27 -0.39 -24.00
CA ILE A 13 -13.55 -0.84 -23.48
C ILE A 13 -13.35 -2.19 -22.77
N LYS A 14 -13.85 -2.33 -21.54
CA LYS A 14 -13.80 -3.57 -20.75
C LYS A 14 -14.31 -4.78 -21.53
N LEU A 15 -13.68 -5.92 -21.30
CA LEU A 15 -13.97 -7.21 -21.92
C LEU A 15 -13.71 -7.28 -23.43
N THR A 16 -13.11 -6.26 -24.05
CA THR A 16 -12.59 -6.35 -25.40
C THR A 16 -11.22 -7.03 -25.42
N SER A 17 -10.91 -7.74 -26.50
CA SER A 17 -9.60 -8.36 -26.66
C SER A 17 -8.67 -7.46 -27.46
N VAL A 18 -7.42 -7.36 -27.01
CA VAL A 18 -6.32 -6.73 -27.73
C VAL A 18 -5.31 -7.81 -28.09
N SER A 19 -4.94 -7.90 -29.36
CA SER A 19 -3.85 -8.79 -29.79
C SER A 19 -2.52 -8.08 -29.63
N LEU A 20 -1.63 -8.67 -28.84
CA LEU A 20 -0.26 -8.22 -28.63
C LEU A 20 0.69 -9.15 -29.38
N THR A 21 1.52 -8.58 -30.28
CA THR A 21 2.63 -9.31 -30.88
C THR A 21 3.92 -8.82 -30.24
N TYR A 22 4.72 -9.74 -29.72
CA TYR A 22 6.00 -9.45 -29.11
C TYR A 22 7.08 -10.39 -29.64
N ARG A 23 8.33 -9.94 -29.65
CA ARG A 23 9.47 -10.74 -30.08
C ARG A 23 10.23 -11.26 -28.87
N ARG A 24 10.43 -12.58 -28.85
CA ARG A 24 11.26 -13.26 -27.84
C ARG A 24 12.10 -14.33 -28.55
N ASP A 25 13.41 -14.32 -28.32
CA ASP A 25 14.38 -15.22 -28.96
C ASP A 25 14.30 -15.15 -30.50
N ASP A 26 14.21 -13.94 -31.06
CA ASP A 26 14.03 -13.62 -32.48
C ASP A 26 12.80 -14.24 -33.15
N VAL A 27 11.85 -14.73 -32.35
CA VAL A 27 10.58 -15.25 -32.84
C VAL A 27 9.43 -14.31 -32.44
N ASP A 28 8.62 -13.93 -33.42
CA ASP A 28 7.40 -13.17 -33.15
C ASP A 28 6.31 -14.10 -32.59
N LYS A 29 5.78 -13.73 -31.42
CA LYS A 29 4.70 -14.43 -30.72
C LYS A 29 3.51 -13.49 -30.58
N SER A 30 2.31 -14.01 -30.75
CA SER A 30 1.08 -13.23 -30.53
C SER A 30 0.29 -13.83 -29.37
N VAL A 31 -0.29 -12.96 -28.54
CA VAL A 31 -1.20 -13.30 -27.46
C VAL A 31 -2.40 -12.37 -27.48
N ASN A 32 -3.58 -12.92 -27.27
CA ASN A 32 -4.79 -12.13 -27.09
C ASN A 32 -4.99 -11.87 -25.61
N VAL A 33 -5.02 -10.59 -25.24
CA VAL A 33 -5.25 -10.13 -23.86
C VAL A 33 -6.67 -9.56 -23.79
N VAL A 34 -7.48 -10.09 -22.90
CA VAL A 34 -8.80 -9.53 -22.61
C VAL A 34 -8.62 -8.37 -21.66
N LEU A 35 -9.08 -7.18 -22.05
CA LEU A 35 -9.03 -5.99 -21.20
C LEU A 35 -9.99 -6.18 -20.02
N GLY A 36 -9.42 -6.37 -18.85
CA GLY A 36 -10.16 -6.52 -17.60
C GLY A 36 -10.46 -5.18 -16.92
N TYR A 37 -10.94 -5.26 -15.69
CA TYR A 37 -10.99 -4.10 -14.83
C TYR A 37 -9.57 -3.72 -14.45
N THR A 38 -9.16 -2.52 -14.87
CA THR A 38 -7.85 -1.95 -14.56
C THR A 38 -7.63 -1.83 -13.05
N ASN A 39 -6.37 -1.97 -12.69
CA ASN A 39 -5.78 -1.65 -11.41
C ASN A 39 -6.01 -2.71 -10.35
N GLN A 40 -5.38 -3.87 -10.56
CA GLN A 40 -5.06 -4.73 -9.42
C GLN A 40 -4.07 -3.97 -8.54
N THR A 41 -4.55 -3.51 -7.38
CA THR A 41 -3.73 -2.82 -6.38
C THR A 41 -3.36 -3.74 -5.22
N VAL A 42 -3.98 -4.91 -5.13
CA VAL A 42 -3.72 -5.90 -4.08
C VAL A 42 -3.39 -7.24 -4.74
N SER A 43 -2.25 -7.81 -4.37
CA SER A 43 -1.90 -9.21 -4.62
C SER A 43 -1.64 -9.90 -3.28
N TYR A 44 -1.88 -11.19 -3.20
CA TYR A 44 -1.74 -11.93 -1.96
C TYR A 44 -1.32 -13.38 -2.21
N GLU A 45 -0.72 -13.97 -1.18
CA GLU A 45 -0.23 -15.33 -1.18
C GLU A 45 -0.20 -15.87 0.25
N LEU A 46 -0.51 -17.15 0.45
CA LEU A 46 -0.33 -17.82 1.74
C LEU A 46 1.08 -18.41 1.82
N ILE A 47 1.86 -18.00 2.82
CA ILE A 47 3.21 -18.52 3.09
C ILE A 47 3.18 -19.22 4.45
N GLY A 48 3.11 -20.54 4.45
CA GLY A 48 2.86 -21.31 5.67
C GLY A 48 1.52 -20.94 6.32
N THR A 49 1.55 -20.25 7.45
CA THR A 49 0.36 -19.71 8.15
C THR A 49 0.28 -18.20 8.10
N VAL A 50 1.12 -17.55 7.32
CA VAL A 50 1.18 -16.11 7.18
C VAL A 50 0.58 -15.68 5.85
N GLY A 51 -0.44 -14.84 5.87
CA GLY A 51 -0.98 -14.21 4.67
C GLY A 51 -0.10 -13.02 4.26
N TYR A 52 0.62 -13.15 3.16
CA TYR A 52 1.35 -12.03 2.55
C TYR A 52 0.41 -11.26 1.63
N ILE A 53 0.34 -9.94 1.81
CA ILE A 53 -0.52 -9.04 1.04
C ILE A 53 0.31 -7.85 0.58
N LYS A 54 0.51 -7.70 -0.73
CA LYS A 54 1.14 -6.53 -1.31
C LYS A 54 0.08 -5.53 -1.75
N ILE A 55 0.23 -4.27 -1.32
CA ILE A 55 -0.60 -3.14 -1.74
C ILE A 55 0.29 -2.20 -2.55
N SER A 56 -0.03 -1.98 -3.82
CA SER A 56 0.76 -1.13 -4.71
C SER A 56 0.22 0.31 -4.83
N ALA A 57 -1.04 0.52 -4.48
CA ALA A 57 -1.68 1.84 -4.48
C ALA A 57 -3.00 1.80 -3.69
N PHE A 58 -3.49 2.98 -3.29
CA PHE A 58 -4.75 3.14 -2.57
C PHE A 58 -5.81 3.83 -3.42
N TYR A 59 -6.54 3.04 -4.22
CA TYR A 59 -7.60 3.49 -5.10
C TYR A 59 -8.99 2.96 -4.68
N LYS A 60 -10.02 3.40 -5.40
CA LYS A 60 -11.43 3.08 -5.11
C LYS A 60 -11.72 1.58 -4.92
N ASN A 61 -10.99 0.73 -5.62
CA ASN A 61 -11.20 -0.73 -5.62
C ASN A 61 -10.25 -1.48 -4.65
N THR A 62 -9.29 -0.80 -4.02
CA THR A 62 -8.28 -1.42 -3.16
C THR A 62 -8.90 -2.12 -1.96
N LEU A 63 -9.83 -1.45 -1.25
CA LEU A 63 -10.52 -2.05 -0.12
C LEU A 63 -11.24 -3.36 -0.49
N ASN A 64 -12.00 -3.36 -1.59
CA ASN A 64 -12.72 -4.56 -2.04
C ASN A 64 -11.79 -5.72 -2.40
N GLN A 65 -10.61 -5.41 -2.99
CA GLN A 65 -9.59 -6.40 -3.27
C GLN A 65 -8.96 -6.93 -1.99
N LEU A 66 -8.69 -6.06 -1.02
CA LEU A 66 -8.15 -6.43 0.28
C LEU A 66 -9.11 -7.32 1.08
N GLU A 67 -10.39 -6.97 1.16
CA GLU A 67 -11.42 -7.77 1.83
C GLU A 67 -11.43 -9.21 1.27
N LYS A 68 -11.46 -9.34 -0.06
CA LYS A 68 -11.40 -10.65 -0.73
C LYS A 68 -10.10 -11.42 -0.44
N ALA A 69 -8.96 -10.72 -0.43
CA ALA A 69 -7.68 -11.32 -0.12
C ALA A 69 -7.63 -11.86 1.32
N VAL A 70 -8.07 -11.04 2.29
CA VAL A 70 -8.12 -11.44 3.70
C VAL A 70 -9.08 -12.61 3.93
N ASP A 71 -10.27 -12.57 3.32
CA ASP A 71 -11.25 -13.65 3.42
C ASP A 71 -10.71 -14.97 2.84
N GLN A 72 -10.01 -14.89 1.71
CA GLN A 72 -9.43 -16.07 1.07
C GLN A 72 -8.28 -16.63 1.91
N LEU A 73 -7.37 -15.77 2.38
CA LEU A 73 -6.26 -16.17 3.24
C LEU A 73 -6.73 -16.80 4.55
N LYS A 74 -7.80 -16.25 5.17
CA LYS A 74 -8.44 -16.87 6.35
C LYS A 74 -8.97 -18.28 6.05
N LYS A 75 -9.64 -18.47 4.92
CA LYS A 75 -10.13 -19.79 4.49
C LYS A 75 -9.00 -20.78 4.25
N GLU A 76 -7.85 -20.31 3.77
CA GLU A 76 -6.65 -21.11 3.53
C GLU A 76 -5.83 -21.37 4.81
N GLY A 77 -6.23 -20.78 5.96
CA GLY A 77 -5.63 -21.04 7.27
C GLY A 77 -4.60 -20.02 7.71
N ALA A 78 -4.58 -18.81 7.12
CA ALA A 78 -3.74 -17.73 7.61
C ALA A 78 -4.09 -17.37 9.06
N LYS A 79 -3.08 -17.22 9.90
CA LYS A 79 -3.19 -16.83 11.33
C LYS A 79 -2.65 -15.45 11.60
N SER A 80 -1.86 -14.90 10.69
CA SER A 80 -1.28 -13.55 10.75
C SER A 80 -1.14 -12.97 9.35
N LEU A 81 -0.93 -11.66 9.25
CA LEU A 81 -0.83 -10.95 7.97
C LEU A 81 0.49 -10.15 7.90
N VAL A 82 1.12 -10.17 6.74
CA VAL A 82 2.21 -9.25 6.38
C VAL A 82 1.72 -8.36 5.25
N PHE A 83 1.68 -7.07 5.49
CA PHE A 83 1.42 -6.06 4.46
C PHE A 83 2.73 -5.58 3.87
N ASP A 84 2.87 -5.66 2.56
CA ASP A 84 4.01 -5.10 1.83
C ASP A 84 3.58 -3.81 1.13
N VAL A 85 4.04 -2.68 1.67
CA VAL A 85 3.85 -1.34 1.09
C VAL A 85 5.18 -0.74 0.63
N ARG A 86 6.20 -1.58 0.44
CA ARG A 86 7.47 -1.13 -0.13
C ARG A 86 7.25 -0.54 -1.51
N SER A 87 7.80 0.64 -1.72
CA SER A 87 7.64 1.44 -2.95
C SER A 87 6.19 1.84 -3.27
N THR A 88 5.33 1.87 -2.25
CA THR A 88 3.94 2.33 -2.37
C THR A 88 3.85 3.79 -1.97
N TYR A 89 3.31 4.61 -2.88
CA TYR A 89 3.12 6.04 -2.67
C TYR A 89 1.83 6.59 -3.29
N ASP A 90 1.25 5.86 -4.23
CA ASP A 90 0.15 6.35 -5.07
C ASP A 90 -1.23 6.03 -4.45
N GLY A 91 -2.22 6.88 -4.75
CA GLY A 91 -3.57 6.71 -4.24
C GLY A 91 -4.27 8.01 -3.88
N THR A 92 -5.19 7.93 -2.92
CA THR A 92 -5.80 9.08 -2.28
C THR A 92 -5.97 8.84 -0.78
N ILE A 93 -5.97 9.90 0.00
CA ILE A 93 -6.16 9.80 1.45
C ILE A 93 -7.51 9.15 1.81
N GLU A 94 -8.57 9.41 1.05
CA GLU A 94 -9.89 8.82 1.29
C GLU A 94 -9.84 7.29 1.21
N TYR A 95 -9.23 6.74 0.15
CA TYR A 95 -9.17 5.29 -0.03
C TYR A 95 -8.14 4.64 0.88
N THR A 96 -7.09 5.35 1.26
CA THR A 96 -6.14 4.90 2.30
C THR A 96 -6.84 4.76 3.64
N CYS A 97 -7.57 5.78 4.09
CA CYS A 97 -8.31 5.74 5.35
C CYS A 97 -9.38 4.62 5.36
N ARG A 98 -10.05 4.36 4.25
CA ARG A 98 -11.01 3.22 4.15
C ARG A 98 -10.32 1.86 4.32
N VAL A 99 -9.09 1.71 3.82
CA VAL A 99 -8.30 0.49 3.99
C VAL A 99 -7.84 0.35 5.43
N ILE A 100 -7.36 1.44 6.04
CA ILE A 100 -6.97 1.46 7.45
C ILE A 100 -8.17 1.12 8.34
N ASP A 101 -9.32 1.77 8.13
CA ASP A 101 -10.55 1.57 8.89
C ASP A 101 -11.04 0.10 8.91
N TYR A 102 -10.84 -0.62 7.82
CA TYR A 102 -11.12 -2.06 7.76
C TYR A 102 -10.23 -2.91 8.67
N LEU A 103 -9.01 -2.45 8.96
CA LEU A 103 -7.98 -3.22 9.67
C LEU A 103 -7.88 -2.88 11.16
N VAL A 104 -8.28 -1.67 11.57
CA VAL A 104 -8.05 -1.16 12.92
C VAL A 104 -9.35 -1.09 13.73
N PRO A 105 -9.28 -1.25 15.07
CA PRO A 105 -10.43 -1.05 15.93
C PRO A 105 -10.81 0.43 16.01
N THR A 106 -12.03 0.71 16.46
CA THR A 106 -12.36 2.06 16.91
C THR A 106 -11.49 2.40 18.11
N ALA A 107 -10.87 3.58 18.08
CA ALA A 107 -10.06 4.05 19.19
C ALA A 107 -10.89 4.15 20.49
N THR A 108 -10.33 3.64 21.57
CA THR A 108 -10.99 3.57 22.89
C THR A 108 -10.98 4.90 23.63
N ASP A 109 -10.12 5.85 23.21
CA ASP A 109 -9.97 7.19 23.78
C ASP A 109 -11.04 8.19 23.30
N GLY A 110 -11.96 7.75 22.43
CA GLY A 110 -12.99 8.60 21.80
C GLY A 110 -12.49 9.40 20.59
N ASN A 111 -11.20 9.34 20.28
CA ASN A 111 -10.65 9.89 19.05
C ASN A 111 -10.89 8.90 17.91
N LYS A 112 -11.75 9.25 16.99
CA LYS A 112 -12.07 8.40 15.82
C LYS A 112 -11.25 8.77 14.59
N ALA A 113 -10.37 9.75 14.67
CA ALA A 113 -9.58 10.19 13.54
C ALA A 113 -8.63 9.09 13.09
N LEU A 114 -8.61 8.81 11.79
CA LEU A 114 -7.59 8.01 11.12
C LEU A 114 -6.53 8.93 10.53
N ALA A 115 -6.95 10.03 9.94
CA ALA A 115 -6.05 11.04 9.44
C ALA A 115 -6.71 12.43 9.48
N THR A 116 -5.87 13.45 9.64
CA THR A 116 -6.31 14.85 9.58
C THR A 116 -5.52 15.58 8.50
N LEU A 117 -6.22 16.29 7.62
CA LEU A 117 -5.60 17.24 6.69
C LEU A 117 -5.49 18.60 7.35
N VAL A 118 -4.30 19.21 7.28
CA VAL A 118 -4.05 20.55 7.76
C VAL A 118 -3.56 21.44 6.62
N ASP A 119 -3.97 22.71 6.64
CA ASP A 119 -3.48 23.72 5.71
C ASP A 119 -2.06 24.19 6.08
N LYS A 120 -1.49 25.12 5.29
CA LYS A 120 -0.17 25.70 5.54
C LYS A 120 -0.03 26.44 6.87
N ASN A 121 -1.14 26.80 7.51
CA ASN A 121 -1.17 27.49 8.80
C ASN A 121 -1.41 26.53 9.97
N GLY A 122 -1.55 25.21 9.68
CA GLY A 122 -1.84 24.20 10.69
C GLY A 122 -3.32 24.07 11.05
N ASN A 123 -4.23 24.75 10.34
CA ASN A 123 -5.66 24.60 10.59
C ASN A 123 -6.18 23.30 10.01
N ASN A 124 -7.04 22.62 10.76
CA ASN A 124 -7.73 21.42 10.29
C ASN A 124 -8.65 21.75 9.11
N VAL A 125 -8.40 21.11 7.97
CA VAL A 125 -9.22 21.22 6.76
C VAL A 125 -10.23 20.09 6.69
N LYS A 126 -9.82 18.87 7.03
CA LYS A 126 -10.67 17.69 6.98
C LYS A 126 -10.13 16.58 7.89
N THR A 127 -11.01 15.89 8.57
CA THR A 127 -10.68 14.68 9.34
C THR A 127 -11.39 13.47 8.74
N TYR A 128 -10.65 12.37 8.60
CA TYR A 128 -11.16 11.06 8.22
C TYR A 128 -11.27 10.21 9.48
N SER A 129 -12.43 9.62 9.72
CA SER A 129 -12.72 8.93 10.98
C SER A 129 -13.09 7.47 10.75
N SER A 130 -12.79 6.63 11.76
CA SER A 130 -13.16 5.22 11.80
C SER A 130 -14.64 5.04 12.16
N ASP A 131 -15.26 4.01 11.56
CA ASP A 131 -16.62 3.54 11.88
C ASP A 131 -16.66 2.16 12.56
N ALA A 132 -15.48 1.61 12.90
CA ALA A 132 -15.31 0.37 13.67
C ALA A 132 -15.52 -0.95 12.94
N LYS A 133 -14.54 -1.33 12.14
CA LYS A 133 -14.25 -2.74 11.83
C LYS A 133 -12.90 -3.10 12.46
N ASP A 134 -12.66 -4.36 12.75
CA ASP A 134 -11.39 -4.82 13.32
C ASP A 134 -11.02 -6.19 12.76
N ILE A 135 -9.77 -6.31 12.33
CA ILE A 135 -9.13 -7.59 12.02
C ILE A 135 -8.22 -7.96 13.18
N THR A 136 -8.62 -8.98 13.93
CA THR A 136 -7.92 -9.39 15.17
C THR A 136 -6.61 -10.13 14.95
N MET A 137 -6.24 -10.44 13.70
CA MET A 137 -5.00 -11.16 13.36
C MET A 137 -3.77 -10.28 13.64
N PRO A 138 -2.67 -10.87 14.18
CA PRO A 138 -1.39 -10.17 14.27
C PRO A 138 -0.89 -9.72 12.90
N MET A 139 -0.28 -8.53 12.84
CA MET A 139 0.15 -7.93 11.58
C MET A 139 1.58 -7.41 11.65
N ALA A 140 2.25 -7.40 10.48
CA ALA A 140 3.49 -6.68 10.25
C ALA A 140 3.38 -5.88 8.96
N VAL A 141 4.13 -4.78 8.84
CA VAL A 141 4.19 -3.97 7.62
C VAL A 141 5.63 -3.87 7.15
N LEU A 142 5.86 -4.23 5.88
CA LEU A 142 7.15 -4.04 5.22
C LEU A 142 7.20 -2.66 4.57
N ILE A 143 8.22 -1.89 4.91
CA ILE A 143 8.47 -0.53 4.41
C ILE A 143 9.88 -0.40 3.86
N ASN A 144 10.09 0.56 2.95
CA ASN A 144 11.42 0.89 2.41
C ASN A 144 11.55 2.39 2.13
N SER A 145 12.72 2.82 1.68
CA SER A 145 13.02 4.22 1.36
C SER A 145 12.13 4.83 0.27
N ASP A 146 11.48 4.01 -0.55
CA ASP A 146 10.55 4.45 -1.59
C ASP A 146 9.08 4.41 -1.13
N THR A 147 8.79 3.89 0.08
CA THR A 147 7.48 4.01 0.70
C THR A 147 7.24 5.49 1.04
N ALA A 148 6.19 6.07 0.49
CA ALA A 148 5.92 7.50 0.63
C ALA A 148 4.42 7.80 0.77
N GLY A 149 4.09 8.95 1.30
CA GLY A 149 2.74 9.49 1.30
C GLY A 149 1.70 8.56 1.91
N TYR A 150 0.83 8.02 1.06
CA TYR A 150 -0.26 7.15 1.48
C TYR A 150 0.22 5.80 2.02
N GLY A 151 1.37 5.31 1.53
CA GLY A 151 2.02 4.13 2.09
C GLY A 151 2.56 4.38 3.51
N GLU A 152 3.08 5.59 3.77
CA GLU A 152 3.53 6.01 5.10
C GLU A 152 2.35 6.17 6.05
N LEU A 153 1.26 6.82 5.63
CA LEU A 153 0.06 6.97 6.45
C LEU A 153 -0.48 5.60 6.86
N PHE A 154 -0.60 4.66 5.92
CA PHE A 154 -1.04 3.29 6.19
C PHE A 154 -0.16 2.60 7.23
N ALA A 155 1.16 2.65 7.06
CA ALA A 155 2.09 2.01 7.98
C ALA A 155 2.09 2.68 9.36
N CYS A 156 2.05 4.01 9.41
CA CYS A 156 2.03 4.80 10.63
C CYS A 156 0.78 4.48 11.47
N ASP A 157 -0.39 4.52 10.86
CA ASP A 157 -1.65 4.29 11.58
C ASP A 157 -1.78 2.86 12.09
N LEU A 158 -1.37 1.83 11.30
CA LEU A 158 -1.38 0.47 11.81
C LEU A 158 -0.46 0.30 13.04
N LYS A 159 0.67 1.00 13.07
CA LYS A 159 1.54 1.05 14.24
C LYS A 159 0.89 1.82 15.40
N ASP A 160 0.33 2.98 15.14
CA ASP A 160 -0.33 3.84 16.13
C ASP A 160 -1.51 3.16 16.82
N PHE A 161 -2.27 2.35 16.09
CA PHE A 161 -3.34 1.51 16.63
C PHE A 161 -2.82 0.23 17.31
N GLY A 162 -1.52 0.01 17.38
CA GLY A 162 -0.92 -1.20 17.96
C GLY A 162 -1.25 -2.49 17.20
N LYS A 163 -1.61 -2.39 15.92
CA LYS A 163 -1.99 -3.54 15.09
C LYS A 163 -0.81 -4.18 14.39
N ALA A 164 0.23 -3.41 14.09
CA ALA A 164 1.39 -3.92 13.36
C ALA A 164 2.69 -3.31 13.86
N PHE A 165 3.76 -4.05 13.68
CA PHE A 165 5.13 -3.56 13.77
C PHE A 165 5.72 -3.38 12.37
N LEU A 166 6.62 -2.41 12.24
CA LEU A 166 7.22 -2.02 10.97
C LEU A 166 8.58 -2.69 10.79
N ILE A 167 8.84 -3.27 9.63
CA ILE A 167 10.10 -3.91 9.29
C ILE A 167 10.60 -3.35 7.96
N GLY A 168 11.90 -3.16 7.85
CA GLY A 168 12.56 -2.79 6.60
C GLY A 168 13.44 -1.57 6.74
N GLU A 169 13.26 -0.57 5.92
CA GLU A 169 14.07 0.62 5.86
C GLU A 169 13.25 1.87 6.15
N LYS A 170 13.92 2.94 6.59
CA LYS A 170 13.29 4.23 6.83
C LYS A 170 12.63 4.75 5.56
N THR A 171 11.41 5.30 5.68
CA THR A 171 10.59 5.77 4.57
C THR A 171 10.96 7.17 4.07
N ALA A 172 10.32 7.62 2.98
CA ALA A 172 10.65 8.86 2.29
C ALA A 172 10.31 10.16 3.05
N GLY A 173 9.26 10.14 3.88
CA GLY A 173 8.82 11.34 4.62
C GLY A 173 8.03 12.33 3.79
N ARG A 174 6.97 11.92 3.11
CA ARG A 174 6.12 12.78 2.27
C ARG A 174 4.69 12.82 2.78
N ALA A 175 4.33 13.87 3.50
CA ALA A 175 2.97 14.06 3.99
C ALA A 175 2.12 14.99 3.10
N ASP A 176 2.63 15.40 1.95
CA ASP A 176 1.95 16.34 1.06
C ASP A 176 0.72 15.71 0.40
N VAL A 177 -0.39 16.46 0.41
CA VAL A 177 -1.58 16.16 -0.38
C VAL A 177 -1.68 17.20 -1.50
N GLN A 178 -1.72 16.70 -2.72
CA GLN A 178 -1.74 17.51 -3.93
C GLN A 178 -3.12 17.48 -4.59
N GLU A 179 -3.52 18.60 -5.13
CA GLU A 179 -4.73 18.75 -5.93
C GLU A 179 -4.40 19.32 -7.30
N THR A 180 -5.16 18.88 -8.29
CA THR A 180 -5.03 19.36 -9.67
C THR A 180 -6.08 20.43 -9.93
N PHE A 181 -5.65 21.58 -10.38
CA PHE A 181 -6.50 22.72 -10.76
C PHE A 181 -6.44 22.88 -12.28
N GLU A 182 -7.59 22.77 -12.93
CA GLU A 182 -7.69 23.03 -14.36
C GLU A 182 -7.66 24.53 -14.62
N LEU A 183 -6.91 24.93 -15.65
CA LEU A 183 -6.80 26.32 -16.09
C LEU A 183 -7.74 26.60 -17.27
N SER A 184 -8.11 27.87 -17.47
CA SER A 184 -9.04 28.29 -18.52
C SER A 184 -8.53 28.06 -19.94
N ASP A 185 -7.24 27.86 -20.13
CA ASP A 185 -6.59 27.56 -21.41
C ASP A 185 -6.51 26.05 -21.72
N GLY A 186 -7.05 25.18 -20.83
CA GLY A 186 -6.99 23.73 -20.93
C GLY A 186 -5.72 23.10 -20.34
N GLY A 187 -4.83 23.90 -19.74
CA GLY A 187 -3.72 23.43 -18.93
C GLY A 187 -4.19 23.02 -17.54
N ALA A 188 -3.28 22.44 -16.75
CA ALA A 188 -3.53 22.13 -15.33
C ALA A 188 -2.31 22.42 -14.49
N VAL A 189 -2.55 22.79 -13.23
CA VAL A 189 -1.51 22.99 -12.20
C VAL A 189 -1.75 22.02 -11.06
N VAL A 190 -0.70 21.33 -10.64
CA VAL A 190 -0.71 20.47 -9.45
C VAL A 190 -0.08 21.24 -8.30
N LEU A 191 -0.81 21.41 -7.22
CA LEU A 191 -0.35 22.18 -6.04
C LEU A 191 -0.52 21.33 -4.78
N THR A 192 0.44 21.45 -3.87
CA THR A 192 0.26 20.97 -2.50
C THR A 192 -0.70 21.90 -1.77
N THR A 193 -1.87 21.39 -1.37
CA THR A 193 -2.93 22.15 -0.72
C THR A 193 -2.98 21.90 0.79
N SER A 194 -2.52 20.74 1.23
CA SER A 194 -2.55 20.34 2.63
C SER A 194 -1.47 19.30 2.94
N LYS A 195 -1.29 19.05 4.24
CA LYS A 195 -0.47 17.95 4.74
C LYS A 195 -1.34 16.97 5.53
N MET A 196 -1.05 15.69 5.42
CA MET A 196 -1.71 14.67 6.22
C MET A 196 -0.97 14.45 7.54
N LEU A 197 -1.74 14.36 8.61
CA LEU A 197 -1.30 13.95 9.93
C LEU A 197 -1.88 12.57 10.24
N PRO A 198 -1.09 11.63 10.78
CA PRO A 198 -1.57 10.31 11.20
C PRO A 198 -2.43 10.38 12.46
N TYR A 199 -2.87 9.23 12.97
CA TYR A 199 -3.77 9.10 14.10
C TYR A 199 -3.26 9.81 15.37
N ILE A 200 -2.09 9.44 15.90
CA ILE A 200 -1.51 10.01 17.11
C ILE A 200 -0.04 10.39 16.98
N SER A 201 0.70 9.75 16.08
CA SER A 201 2.12 10.04 15.87
C SER A 201 2.33 11.46 15.34
N GLU A 202 3.52 12.01 15.59
CA GLU A 202 3.93 13.23 14.91
C GLU A 202 3.96 13.03 13.38
N SER A 203 3.82 14.12 12.65
CA SER A 203 3.96 14.11 11.20
C SER A 203 5.28 13.47 10.76
N PHE A 204 5.19 12.56 9.82
CA PHE A 204 6.35 11.96 9.16
C PHE A 204 6.95 12.86 8.07
N ASP A 205 6.38 14.04 7.81
CA ASP A 205 6.83 14.99 6.81
C ASP A 205 8.30 15.41 6.99
N GLY A 206 9.10 15.20 5.95
CA GLY A 206 10.55 15.45 5.95
C GLY A 206 11.38 14.54 6.86
N LYS A 207 10.73 13.69 7.66
CA LYS A 207 11.40 12.80 8.63
C LYS A 207 11.39 11.33 8.20
N GLY A 208 10.30 10.86 7.58
CA GLY A 208 10.01 9.46 7.32
C GLY A 208 9.67 8.66 8.58
N LEU A 209 9.17 7.45 8.39
CA LEU A 209 8.92 6.48 9.46
C LEU A 209 10.17 5.63 9.68
N THR A 210 10.56 5.47 10.92
CA THR A 210 11.62 4.53 11.31
C THR A 210 10.97 3.17 11.60
N PRO A 211 11.46 2.08 10.98
CA PRO A 211 10.95 0.73 11.28
C PRO A 211 11.28 0.33 12.72
N ASP A 212 10.48 -0.58 13.30
CA ASP A 212 10.76 -1.19 14.61
C ASP A 212 11.93 -2.17 14.51
N THR A 213 12.07 -2.80 13.34
CA THR A 213 13.20 -3.66 13.00
C THR A 213 13.80 -3.22 11.67
N GLU A 214 14.99 -2.62 11.74
CA GLU A 214 15.69 -2.19 10.52
C GLU A 214 16.40 -3.37 9.86
N ILE A 215 16.08 -3.61 8.61
CA ILE A 215 16.73 -4.61 7.76
C ILE A 215 16.93 -3.99 6.39
N ILE A 216 18.18 -3.79 6.02
CA ILE A 216 18.55 -3.21 4.73
C ILE A 216 18.73 -4.34 3.71
N LEU A 217 18.01 -4.28 2.60
CA LEU A 217 18.22 -5.20 1.49
C LEU A 217 19.50 -4.82 0.74
N ALA A 218 20.26 -5.83 0.31
CA ALA A 218 21.35 -5.60 -0.61
C ALA A 218 20.86 -4.93 -1.90
N ASP A 219 21.64 -4.04 -2.49
CA ASP A 219 21.23 -3.24 -3.66
C ASP A 219 20.72 -4.12 -4.82
N SER A 220 21.39 -5.25 -5.10
CA SER A 220 20.99 -6.20 -6.13
C SER A 220 19.62 -6.84 -5.89
N LEU A 221 19.17 -6.96 -4.63
CA LEU A 221 17.82 -7.46 -4.27
C LEU A 221 16.80 -6.33 -4.32
N ARG A 222 17.18 -5.12 -3.93
CA ARG A 222 16.33 -3.93 -3.95
C ARG A 222 15.88 -3.58 -5.37
N GLU A 223 16.80 -3.57 -6.34
CA GLU A 223 16.50 -3.30 -7.75
C GLU A 223 15.51 -4.31 -8.36
N ASN A 224 15.47 -5.52 -7.83
CA ASN A 224 14.63 -6.62 -8.31
C ASN A 224 13.50 -6.98 -7.35
N LEU A 225 13.09 -6.08 -6.44
CA LEU A 225 12.12 -6.35 -5.39
C LEU A 225 10.79 -6.94 -5.90
N SER A 226 10.34 -6.53 -7.10
CA SER A 226 9.09 -7.03 -7.70
C SER A 226 9.15 -8.48 -8.16
N THR A 227 10.34 -9.00 -8.40
CA THR A 227 10.60 -10.37 -8.88
C THR A 227 11.41 -11.21 -7.88
N LEU A 228 11.69 -10.63 -6.71
CA LEU A 228 12.47 -11.29 -5.66
C LEU A 228 11.71 -12.51 -5.12
N GLU A 229 12.38 -13.66 -5.13
CA GLU A 229 11.88 -14.87 -4.50
C GLU A 229 11.66 -14.65 -3.00
N LYS A 230 10.52 -15.08 -2.47
CA LYS A 230 10.10 -14.83 -1.09
C LYS A 230 11.11 -15.37 -0.06
N GLU A 231 11.74 -16.49 -0.36
CA GLU A 231 12.74 -17.14 0.48
C GLU A 231 14.04 -16.31 0.60
N ARG A 232 14.32 -15.47 -0.39
CA ARG A 232 15.49 -14.57 -0.43
C ARG A 232 15.21 -13.19 0.13
N ASP A 233 13.94 -12.86 0.36
CA ASP A 233 13.52 -11.57 0.93
C ASP A 233 13.72 -11.57 2.45
N THR A 234 14.86 -11.09 2.90
CA THR A 234 15.22 -11.11 4.33
C THR A 234 14.28 -10.27 5.18
N GLN A 235 13.69 -9.20 4.65
CA GLN A 235 12.69 -8.40 5.35
C GLN A 235 11.39 -9.20 5.55
N LEU A 236 10.92 -9.89 4.51
CA LEU A 236 9.74 -10.74 4.59
C LEU A 236 9.99 -11.93 5.53
N GLN A 237 11.15 -12.59 5.42
CA GLN A 237 11.49 -13.72 6.30
C GLN A 237 11.56 -13.31 7.78
N ALA A 238 12.07 -12.13 8.08
CA ALA A 238 12.04 -11.60 9.45
C ALA A 238 10.59 -11.37 9.94
N ALA A 239 9.72 -10.77 9.10
CA ALA A 239 8.32 -10.57 9.44
C ALA A 239 7.60 -11.91 9.74
N ILE A 240 7.81 -12.92 8.90
CA ILE A 240 7.24 -14.26 9.09
C ILE A 240 7.73 -14.86 10.43
N SER A 241 9.02 -14.77 10.71
CA SER A 241 9.62 -15.34 11.93
C SER A 241 9.09 -14.66 13.20
N MET A 242 8.96 -13.33 13.19
CA MET A 242 8.43 -12.57 14.33
C MET A 242 6.95 -12.88 14.59
N LEU A 243 6.14 -13.01 13.54
CA LEU A 243 4.73 -13.37 13.66
C LEU A 243 4.52 -14.82 14.11
N ALA A 244 5.40 -15.74 13.72
CA ALA A 244 5.36 -17.13 14.19
C ALA A 244 5.71 -17.26 15.67
N GLY A 245 6.69 -16.47 16.18
CA GLY A 245 7.08 -16.44 17.58
C GLY A 245 5.95 -15.94 18.50
N ASN A 246 5.21 -14.93 18.09
CA ASN A 246 4.08 -14.40 18.86
C ASN A 246 2.87 -15.33 18.93
N SER A 247 2.80 -16.35 18.05
CA SER A 247 1.69 -17.32 18.04
C SER A 247 1.86 -18.46 19.05
N SER A 248 2.99 -18.54 19.75
CA SER A 248 3.32 -19.61 20.72
C SER A 248 3.07 -19.22 22.19
N GLU A 249 2.67 -17.98 22.48
CA GLU A 249 2.41 -17.47 23.83
C GLU A 249 0.92 -17.18 24.16
N GLY A 250 -0.01 -17.65 23.33
CA GLY A 250 -1.45 -17.45 23.49
C GLY A 250 -2.22 -18.70 23.90
#